data_b91643bc98d3636f69b84e624f4ca5be
#
_entry.id   b91643bc98d3636f69b84e624f4ca5be
#
_cell.length_a   1.000
_cell.length_b   1.000
_cell.length_c   1.000
_cell.angle_alpha   90.00
_cell.angle_beta   90.00
_cell.angle_gamma   90.00
#
_symmetry.space_group_name_H-M   'P 1'
#
loop_
_entity.id
_entity.type
_entity.pdbx_description
1 polymer ?
#
loop_
_entity_poly.entity_id
_entity_poly.type
_entity_poly.pdbx_seq_one_letter_code
_entity_poly.pdbx_strand_id
1 'polypeptide(L)'
;MTPRPSAWRCAALALALAGCGSRAAPAGPNKHVASARSDAPGSIDPVLLARVQTTGPIGHVATASILAAPVDADVWSDLAERFDQAINAWDLADAAEVVAAMPAGSARDVKAGVLAFHRATYPEAEALLAGAVASGQLPPAGALREEAQHYLELARGAQRALGPATRLTSPDGQVEVVFSNAKDELIAPYLFAAMAEARQALGADLGIEPDHPVRFEILDDAVKLALVSPLTRENVYTTGTVGITKYRRIVMVSPRVMLYGYGWIDTAVHEYVHYLVTLKTRNRAPVWLQEGLAKLLETRWRSPDPLPLEPPARKLLAKALAADDLVTFAEMYPSLAMLPSQERAALAYAQVQTMLGVLREERGGAGIDELLRRVAAGEDAEAALATAWGDTFERFDAHWRDVMKKRAAGKPGGALRKLQFLAPEQQAAAEAGEDLSLLGDVFSHLGGGAARQHARLGVLLTLRGHLGPAARQYEKARAADARVRDDPKLARRLGELYLQLGKPARAVPLLRRAGEDDPEQPNLAAAEGRALRLVGDLAGARVALARALRVNPFIPALHCDLAQVATDPTEQQREQGLCRE
;
A
#
# COMPACT_ATOMS: atom_id res chain seq x y z
N MET A 1 41.83 -3.95 6.76
CA MET A 1 40.67 -3.04 6.72
C MET A 1 40.33 -2.86 5.24
N THR A 2 39.44 -3.66 4.74
CA THR A 2 38.95 -3.61 3.34
C THR A 2 37.61 -2.89 3.34
N PRO A 3 37.35 -1.93 2.43
CA PRO A 3 36.05 -1.25 2.36
C PRO A 3 34.99 -2.24 1.86
N ARG A 4 33.85 -2.31 2.54
CA ARG A 4 32.65 -3.02 2.11
C ARG A 4 32.00 -2.25 0.95
N PRO A 5 31.58 -2.91 -0.13
CA PRO A 5 30.85 -2.26 -1.20
C PRO A 5 29.42 -1.98 -0.75
N SER A 6 29.01 -0.71 -0.87
CA SER A 6 27.63 -0.24 -0.67
C SER A 6 26.79 -0.59 -1.91
N ALA A 7 26.07 -1.70 -1.87
CA ALA A 7 25.09 -2.04 -2.90
C ALA A 7 23.68 -1.71 -2.42
N TRP A 8 23.03 -0.71 -2.98
CA TRP A 8 21.69 -0.29 -2.64
C TRP A 8 20.74 -0.47 -3.82
N ARG A 9 19.75 -1.32 -3.65
CA ARG A 9 18.57 -1.36 -4.51
C ARG A 9 17.33 -1.47 -3.64
N CYS A 10 16.54 -0.41 -3.61
CA CYS A 10 15.26 -0.39 -2.93
C CYS A 10 14.22 -1.16 -3.75
N ALA A 11 13.78 -2.30 -3.22
CA ALA A 11 12.46 -2.81 -3.55
C ALA A 11 11.52 -2.34 -2.45
N ALA A 12 10.82 -1.22 -2.67
CA ALA A 12 9.72 -0.81 -1.81
C ALA A 12 8.54 -1.76 -2.06
N LEU A 13 8.29 -2.68 -1.13
CA LEU A 13 7.07 -3.50 -1.10
C LEU A 13 6.17 -2.87 -0.04
N ALA A 14 5.12 -2.17 -0.45
CA ALA A 14 4.08 -1.76 0.48
C ALA A 14 3.26 -2.99 0.89
N LEU A 15 3.37 -3.40 2.13
CA LEU A 15 2.56 -4.45 2.75
C LEU A 15 1.49 -3.80 3.60
N ALA A 16 0.26 -3.88 3.14
CA ALA A 16 -0.87 -3.65 4.00
C ALA A 16 -1.01 -4.87 4.93
N LEU A 17 -0.68 -4.71 6.20
CA LEU A 17 -0.66 -5.77 7.19
C LEU A 17 -2.06 -6.19 7.62
N ALA A 18 -2.31 -7.45 7.46
CA ALA A 18 -3.51 -8.09 7.96
C ALA A 18 -3.20 -9.33 8.79
N GLY A 19 -3.65 -9.35 10.00
CA GLY A 19 -3.32 -10.33 11.02
C GLY A 19 -4.02 -11.69 10.93
N CYS A 20 -3.41 -12.67 11.55
CA CYS A 20 -3.79 -14.07 11.55
C CYS A 20 -4.10 -14.62 12.94
N GLY A 21 -5.02 -15.52 12.99
CA GLY A 21 -5.19 -16.53 14.03
C GLY A 21 -6.08 -17.64 13.58
N SER A 22 -5.58 -18.83 13.31
CA SER A 22 -6.36 -20.06 13.42
C SER A 22 -5.47 -21.28 13.62
N ARG A 23 -5.88 -22.12 14.55
CA ARG A 23 -5.32 -23.42 14.93
C ARG A 23 -5.46 -24.43 13.79
N ALA A 24 -4.38 -25.19 13.57
CA ALA A 24 -4.42 -26.39 12.75
C ALA A 24 -5.05 -27.57 13.49
N ALA A 25 -5.84 -28.37 12.78
CA ALA A 25 -6.22 -29.72 13.13
C ALA A 25 -5.67 -30.70 12.09
N PRO A 26 -5.37 -31.95 12.45
CA PRO A 26 -4.53 -32.82 11.63
C PRO A 26 -5.28 -33.48 10.48
N ALA A 27 -4.60 -33.61 9.35
CA ALA A 27 -5.07 -34.30 8.16
C ALA A 27 -4.84 -35.80 8.25
N GLY A 28 -5.87 -36.59 7.94
CA GLY A 28 -5.78 -38.01 7.59
C GLY A 28 -5.67 -38.20 6.07
N PRO A 29 -5.18 -39.33 5.59
CA PRO A 29 -4.76 -39.46 4.20
C PRO A 29 -5.88 -39.91 3.27
N ASN A 30 -5.96 -39.35 2.06
CA ASN A 30 -6.68 -40.00 0.98
C ASN A 30 -5.93 -39.95 -0.36
N LYS A 31 -6.03 -41.04 -1.04
CA LYS A 31 -5.25 -41.49 -2.21
C LYS A 31 -5.88 -41.04 -3.53
N HIS A 32 -4.99 -40.86 -4.50
CA HIS A 32 -5.14 -41.02 -5.97
C HIS A 32 -6.31 -40.33 -6.70
N VAL A 33 -5.97 -39.42 -7.57
CA VAL A 33 -6.49 -39.36 -8.96
C VAL A 33 -5.40 -38.85 -9.90
N ALA A 34 -5.41 -39.41 -11.10
CA ALA A 34 -4.37 -39.41 -12.10
C ALA A 34 -4.16 -38.10 -12.86
N SER A 35 -2.93 -38.01 -13.39
CA SER A 35 -2.39 -37.06 -14.36
C SER A 35 -3.31 -36.64 -15.51
N ALA A 36 -3.37 -35.33 -15.75
CA ALA A 36 -3.48 -34.80 -17.09
C ALA A 36 -2.37 -33.76 -17.29
N ARG A 37 -1.46 -34.03 -18.20
CA ARG A 37 -0.45 -33.08 -18.67
C ARG A 37 -1.18 -32.00 -19.50
N SER A 38 -0.99 -30.73 -19.12
CA SER A 38 -1.19 -29.61 -20.02
C SER A 38 0.12 -28.84 -20.09
N ASP A 39 0.64 -28.74 -21.29
CA ASP A 39 1.84 -27.97 -21.62
C ASP A 39 1.61 -26.49 -21.29
N ALA A 40 2.27 -25.99 -20.25
CA ALA A 40 2.35 -24.57 -19.93
C ALA A 40 3.66 -24.01 -20.50
N PRO A 41 3.65 -22.84 -21.12
CA PRO A 41 4.88 -22.22 -21.62
C PRO A 41 5.75 -21.73 -20.47
N GLY A 42 7.01 -22.09 -20.55
CA GLY A 42 8.20 -21.66 -19.85
C GLY A 42 8.07 -20.88 -18.54
N SER A 43 8.27 -21.56 -17.42
CA SER A 43 8.59 -20.91 -16.16
C SER A 43 9.95 -20.22 -16.27
N ILE A 44 10.00 -18.91 -16.06
CA ILE A 44 11.25 -18.15 -15.94
C ILE A 44 11.93 -18.61 -14.66
N ASP A 45 13.20 -19.02 -14.78
CA ASP A 45 14.04 -19.50 -13.69
C ASP A 45 14.06 -18.47 -12.52
N PRO A 46 13.71 -18.85 -11.28
CA PRO A 46 13.78 -17.98 -10.10
C PRO A 46 15.17 -17.38 -9.85
N VAL A 47 16.22 -18.02 -10.35
CA VAL A 47 17.60 -17.55 -10.27
C VAL A 47 17.82 -16.29 -11.12
N LEU A 48 17.10 -16.14 -12.23
CA LEU A 48 17.18 -14.95 -13.08
C LEU A 48 16.53 -13.72 -12.42
N LEU A 49 15.41 -13.93 -11.73
CA LEU A 49 14.74 -12.87 -10.95
C LEU A 49 15.57 -12.45 -9.73
N ALA A 50 16.22 -13.41 -9.04
CA ALA A 50 17.14 -13.10 -7.96
C ALA A 50 18.37 -12.30 -8.46
N ARG A 51 18.87 -12.58 -9.66
CA ARG A 51 20.00 -11.83 -10.27
C ARG A 51 19.61 -10.40 -10.63
N VAL A 52 18.39 -10.15 -11.10
CA VAL A 52 17.90 -8.79 -11.40
C VAL A 52 17.65 -7.99 -10.11
N GLN A 53 17.33 -8.66 -9.00
CA GLN A 53 17.16 -8.02 -7.69
C GLN A 53 18.47 -7.78 -6.93
N THR A 54 19.52 -8.55 -7.24
CA THR A 54 20.84 -8.51 -6.54
C THR A 54 21.94 -7.81 -7.30
N THR A 55 21.71 -7.33 -8.54
CA THR A 55 22.75 -6.56 -9.22
C THR A 55 22.86 -5.20 -8.54
N GLY A 56 23.83 -5.07 -7.69
CA GLY A 56 24.54 -3.84 -7.43
C GLY A 56 24.95 -3.16 -8.76
N PRO A 57 25.65 -2.05 -8.78
CA PRO A 57 26.07 -1.46 -10.03
C PRO A 57 26.56 -2.58 -10.94
N ILE A 58 25.99 -2.67 -12.14
CA ILE A 58 26.30 -3.75 -13.10
C ILE A 58 27.82 -3.76 -13.22
N GLY A 59 28.44 -4.80 -12.68
CA GLY A 59 29.89 -4.91 -12.67
C GLY A 59 30.37 -4.77 -14.10
N HIS A 60 31.45 -4.01 -14.30
CA HIS A 60 32.12 -3.78 -15.57
C HIS A 60 32.32 -5.10 -16.31
N VAL A 61 31.37 -5.50 -17.14
CA VAL A 61 31.57 -6.52 -18.15
C VAL A 61 32.09 -5.80 -19.37
N ALA A 62 33.25 -6.21 -19.83
CA ALA A 62 33.97 -5.60 -20.94
C ALA A 62 33.04 -5.31 -22.12
N THR A 63 32.67 -4.05 -22.27
CA THR A 63 31.82 -3.51 -23.34
C THR A 63 32.54 -3.44 -24.71
N ALA A 64 33.79 -3.87 -24.77
CA ALA A 64 34.63 -3.79 -25.97
C ALA A 64 34.11 -4.57 -27.21
N SER A 65 33.09 -5.46 -27.06
CA SER A 65 32.55 -6.26 -28.19
C SER A 65 31.27 -5.71 -28.82
N ILE A 66 30.78 -4.54 -28.38
CA ILE A 66 29.43 -4.07 -28.74
C ILE A 66 29.44 -3.03 -29.89
N LEU A 67 30.57 -2.41 -30.19
CA LEU A 67 30.63 -1.27 -31.10
C LEU A 67 31.28 -1.64 -32.42
N ALA A 68 30.54 -1.54 -33.53
CA ALA A 68 31.04 -1.72 -34.90
C ALA A 68 31.70 -0.44 -35.50
N ALA A 69 31.91 0.61 -34.72
CA ALA A 69 32.64 1.83 -35.10
C ALA A 69 33.57 2.26 -33.94
N PRO A 70 34.68 2.94 -34.20
CA PRO A 70 35.60 3.32 -33.14
C PRO A 70 35.05 4.50 -32.33
N VAL A 71 34.06 4.21 -31.52
CA VAL A 71 33.78 5.06 -30.36
C VAL A 71 34.72 4.56 -29.27
N ASP A 72 35.39 5.50 -28.62
CA ASP A 72 36.25 5.21 -27.50
C ASP A 72 35.42 4.37 -26.47
N ALA A 73 35.79 3.12 -26.23
CA ALA A 73 35.05 2.23 -25.36
C ALA A 73 34.91 2.80 -23.93
N ASP A 74 35.88 3.64 -23.52
CA ASP A 74 35.88 4.32 -22.24
C ASP A 74 34.77 5.39 -22.20
N VAL A 75 34.59 6.16 -23.27
CA VAL A 75 33.53 7.20 -23.37
C VAL A 75 32.13 6.58 -23.31
N TRP A 76 31.92 5.42 -23.99
CA TRP A 76 30.63 4.72 -23.87
C TRP A 76 30.39 4.23 -22.44
N SER A 77 31.40 3.65 -21.79
CA SER A 77 31.29 3.14 -20.42
C SER A 77 30.91 4.24 -19.44
N ASP A 78 31.57 5.39 -19.53
CA ASP A 78 31.29 6.56 -18.69
C ASP A 78 29.85 7.09 -18.88
N LEU A 79 29.39 7.20 -20.13
CA LEU A 79 28.02 7.64 -20.44
C LEU A 79 26.99 6.64 -19.95
N ALA A 80 27.26 5.33 -20.10
CA ALA A 80 26.35 4.30 -19.62
C ALA A 80 26.24 4.30 -18.09
N GLU A 81 27.37 4.44 -17.37
CA GLU A 81 27.38 4.53 -15.91
C GLU A 81 26.64 5.79 -15.42
N ARG A 82 26.90 6.95 -16.03
CA ARG A 82 26.19 8.20 -15.72
C ARG A 82 24.68 8.07 -15.97
N PHE A 83 24.27 7.42 -17.07
CA PHE A 83 22.86 7.16 -17.36
C PHE A 83 22.23 6.30 -16.26
N ASP A 84 22.89 5.20 -15.88
CA ASP A 84 22.37 4.28 -14.86
C ASP A 84 22.26 4.97 -13.49
N GLN A 85 23.22 5.85 -13.15
CA GLN A 85 23.15 6.69 -11.95
C GLN A 85 21.97 7.67 -12.00
N ALA A 86 21.74 8.33 -13.15
CA ALA A 86 20.65 9.27 -13.34
C ALA A 86 19.28 8.57 -13.26
N ILE A 87 19.10 7.44 -13.95
CA ILE A 87 17.87 6.63 -13.89
C ILE A 87 17.61 6.11 -12.48
N ASN A 88 18.65 5.63 -11.79
CA ASN A 88 18.50 5.15 -10.41
C ASN A 88 18.09 6.28 -9.46
N ALA A 89 18.59 7.48 -9.66
CA ALA A 89 18.24 8.68 -8.89
C ALA A 89 16.90 9.32 -9.32
N TRP A 90 16.26 8.82 -10.35
CA TRP A 90 15.08 9.39 -11.02
C TRP A 90 15.30 10.79 -11.62
N ASP A 91 16.54 11.12 -11.91
CA ASP A 91 16.92 12.34 -12.62
C ASP A 91 16.78 12.13 -14.13
N LEU A 92 15.55 12.26 -14.62
CA LEU A 92 15.24 12.01 -16.04
C LEU A 92 15.72 13.14 -16.96
N ALA A 93 16.09 14.29 -16.40
CA ALA A 93 16.68 15.38 -17.16
C ALA A 93 18.15 15.04 -17.50
N ASP A 94 18.96 14.69 -16.49
CA ASP A 94 20.35 14.23 -16.69
C ASP A 94 20.40 12.97 -17.56
N ALA A 95 19.51 11.99 -17.34
CA ALA A 95 19.40 10.80 -18.19
C ALA A 95 19.14 11.15 -19.66
N ALA A 96 18.31 12.17 -19.93
CA ALA A 96 18.05 12.62 -21.30
C ALA A 96 19.26 13.30 -21.95
N GLU A 97 19.98 14.14 -21.22
CA GLU A 97 21.21 14.74 -21.69
C GLU A 97 22.26 13.68 -22.03
N VAL A 98 22.40 12.68 -21.18
CA VAL A 98 23.32 11.56 -21.41
C VAL A 98 22.96 10.77 -22.66
N VAL A 99 21.67 10.42 -22.86
CA VAL A 99 21.19 9.74 -24.07
C VAL A 99 21.47 10.57 -25.31
N ALA A 100 21.29 11.91 -25.24
CA ALA A 100 21.57 12.78 -26.35
C ALA A 100 23.07 12.82 -26.73
N ALA A 101 23.95 12.66 -25.74
CA ALA A 101 25.40 12.59 -25.94
C ALA A 101 25.91 11.22 -26.43
N MET A 102 25.12 10.16 -26.30
CA MET A 102 25.51 8.81 -26.75
C MET A 102 25.56 8.71 -28.27
N PRO A 103 26.55 7.97 -28.82
CA PRO A 103 26.61 7.67 -30.25
C PRO A 103 25.34 6.92 -30.74
N ALA A 104 24.91 7.25 -31.95
CA ALA A 104 23.74 6.58 -32.56
C ALA A 104 23.99 5.08 -32.73
N GLY A 105 22.97 4.26 -32.46
CA GLY A 105 23.00 2.81 -32.58
C GLY A 105 22.13 2.11 -31.53
N SER A 106 22.00 0.79 -31.67
CA SER A 106 21.08 -0.02 -30.84
C SER A 106 21.36 0.09 -29.33
N ALA A 107 22.60 0.34 -28.92
CA ALA A 107 22.94 0.53 -27.52
C ALA A 107 22.33 1.84 -26.96
N ARG A 108 22.39 2.94 -27.72
CA ARG A 108 21.69 4.20 -27.39
C ARG A 108 20.17 4.00 -27.39
N ASP A 109 19.63 3.24 -28.36
CA ASP A 109 18.19 3.00 -28.44
C ASP A 109 17.68 2.23 -27.24
N VAL A 110 18.49 1.31 -26.66
CA VAL A 110 18.16 0.66 -25.38
C VAL A 110 18.03 1.69 -24.27
N LYS A 111 19.03 2.58 -24.10
CA LYS A 111 19.02 3.60 -23.04
C LYS A 111 17.88 4.62 -23.26
N ALA A 112 17.61 5.01 -24.50
CA ALA A 112 16.45 5.84 -24.85
C ALA A 112 15.12 5.14 -24.52
N GLY A 113 15.01 3.85 -24.82
CA GLY A 113 13.81 3.06 -24.47
C GLY A 113 13.60 2.91 -22.97
N VAL A 114 14.67 2.74 -22.19
CA VAL A 114 14.60 2.75 -20.71
C VAL A 114 14.13 4.12 -20.20
N LEU A 115 14.67 5.19 -20.73
CA LEU A 115 14.25 6.56 -20.38
C LEU A 115 12.76 6.79 -20.73
N ALA A 116 12.31 6.38 -21.92
CA ALA A 116 10.92 6.46 -22.34
C ALA A 116 10.00 5.68 -21.39
N PHE A 117 10.42 4.48 -20.94
CA PHE A 117 9.69 3.70 -19.94
C PHE A 117 9.56 4.45 -18.60
N HIS A 118 10.63 5.08 -18.11
CA HIS A 118 10.59 5.89 -16.88
C HIS A 118 9.73 7.15 -17.02
N ARG A 119 9.59 7.68 -18.24
CA ARG A 119 8.64 8.77 -18.59
C ARG A 119 7.22 8.30 -18.77
N ALA A 120 6.96 6.99 -18.62
CA ALA A 120 5.66 6.34 -18.89
C ALA A 120 5.13 6.55 -20.32
N THR A 121 6.01 6.77 -21.30
CA THR A 121 5.70 6.75 -22.73
C THR A 121 5.90 5.33 -23.28
N TYR A 122 5.05 4.40 -22.80
CA TYR A 122 5.21 2.96 -23.05
C TYR A 122 5.24 2.53 -24.52
N PRO A 123 4.43 3.11 -25.43
CA PRO A 123 4.53 2.78 -26.86
C PRO A 123 5.88 3.15 -27.48
N GLU A 124 6.45 4.29 -27.08
CA GLU A 124 7.79 4.72 -27.50
C GLU A 124 8.86 3.78 -26.93
N ALA A 125 8.77 3.46 -25.64
CA ALA A 125 9.68 2.52 -25.01
C ALA A 125 9.66 1.16 -25.70
N GLU A 126 8.48 0.61 -26.01
CA GLU A 126 8.35 -0.65 -26.74
C GLU A 126 8.99 -0.57 -28.12
N ALA A 127 8.72 0.49 -28.89
CA ALA A 127 9.26 0.65 -30.25
C ALA A 127 10.80 0.67 -30.26
N LEU A 128 11.41 1.48 -29.38
CA LEU A 128 12.86 1.59 -29.25
C LEU A 128 13.52 0.28 -28.80
N LEU A 129 13.00 -0.34 -27.76
CA LEU A 129 13.56 -1.57 -27.19
C LEU A 129 13.37 -2.78 -28.12
N ALA A 130 12.19 -2.94 -28.75
CA ALA A 130 11.96 -3.99 -29.73
C ALA A 130 12.85 -3.83 -30.97
N GLY A 131 12.99 -2.58 -31.46
CA GLY A 131 13.89 -2.27 -32.56
C GLY A 131 15.36 -2.61 -32.26
N ALA A 132 15.83 -2.23 -31.07
CA ALA A 132 17.19 -2.54 -30.62
C ALA A 132 17.44 -4.06 -30.50
N VAL A 133 16.49 -4.80 -29.92
CA VAL A 133 16.58 -6.27 -29.81
C VAL A 133 16.57 -6.96 -31.16
N ALA A 134 15.74 -6.47 -32.10
CA ALA A 134 15.60 -7.04 -33.45
C ALA A 134 16.73 -6.68 -34.42
N SER A 135 17.50 -5.63 -34.14
CA SER A 135 18.55 -5.12 -35.04
C SER A 135 19.69 -6.11 -35.31
N GLY A 136 19.87 -7.10 -34.43
CA GLY A 136 21.02 -8.02 -34.46
C GLY A 136 22.36 -7.37 -34.02
N GLN A 137 22.37 -6.10 -33.69
CA GLN A 137 23.59 -5.37 -33.27
C GLN A 137 23.90 -5.56 -31.78
N LEU A 138 22.90 -5.93 -30.96
CA LEU A 138 23.15 -6.30 -29.58
C LEU A 138 23.72 -7.73 -29.50
N PRO A 139 24.70 -7.99 -28.61
CA PRO A 139 25.21 -9.34 -28.41
C PRO A 139 24.08 -10.34 -28.12
N PRO A 140 24.21 -11.62 -28.55
CA PRO A 140 23.19 -12.65 -28.26
C PRO A 140 22.90 -12.85 -26.77
N ALA A 141 23.93 -12.63 -25.92
CA ALA A 141 23.83 -12.59 -24.46
C ALA A 141 24.64 -11.41 -23.92
N GLY A 142 24.22 -10.88 -22.78
CA GLY A 142 24.90 -9.78 -22.09
C GLY A 142 23.94 -8.78 -21.45
N ALA A 143 24.48 -8.02 -20.50
CA ALA A 143 23.69 -7.12 -19.63
C ALA A 143 22.78 -6.15 -20.40
N LEU A 144 23.27 -5.57 -21.52
CA LEU A 144 22.48 -4.60 -22.31
C LEU A 144 21.28 -5.25 -23.01
N ARG A 145 21.42 -6.50 -23.50
CA ARG A 145 20.32 -7.25 -24.10
C ARG A 145 19.30 -7.68 -23.02
N GLU A 146 19.78 -8.13 -21.88
CA GLU A 146 18.93 -8.48 -20.74
C GLU A 146 18.16 -7.27 -20.24
N GLU A 147 18.80 -6.12 -20.13
CA GLU A 147 18.16 -4.84 -19.81
C GLU A 147 17.07 -4.48 -20.85
N ALA A 148 17.39 -4.55 -22.13
CA ALA A 148 16.46 -4.27 -23.22
C ALA A 148 15.22 -5.19 -23.16
N GLN A 149 15.43 -6.49 -22.97
CA GLN A 149 14.33 -7.46 -22.86
C GLN A 149 13.48 -7.22 -21.63
N HIS A 150 14.10 -6.97 -20.48
CA HIS A 150 13.40 -6.67 -19.23
C HIS A 150 12.48 -5.46 -19.36
N TYR A 151 13.00 -4.32 -19.84
CA TYR A 151 12.19 -3.11 -20.01
C TYR A 151 11.17 -3.22 -21.13
N LEU A 152 11.45 -4.02 -22.18
CA LEU A 152 10.48 -4.33 -23.22
C LEU A 152 9.28 -5.10 -22.67
N GLU A 153 9.53 -6.10 -21.82
CA GLU A 153 8.46 -6.86 -21.14
C GLU A 153 7.64 -5.95 -20.21
N LEU A 154 8.29 -5.09 -19.45
CA LEU A 154 7.60 -4.12 -18.59
C LEU A 154 6.78 -3.10 -19.39
N ALA A 155 7.30 -2.58 -20.51
CA ALA A 155 6.57 -1.64 -21.36
C ALA A 155 5.31 -2.29 -21.96
N ARG A 156 5.42 -3.52 -22.49
CA ARG A 156 4.29 -4.33 -22.96
C ARG A 156 3.33 -4.67 -21.84
N GLY A 157 3.86 -5.00 -20.66
CA GLY A 157 3.10 -5.25 -19.45
C GLY A 157 2.24 -4.06 -19.07
N ALA A 158 2.84 -2.86 -19.03
CA ALA A 158 2.15 -1.61 -18.70
C ALA A 158 1.03 -1.28 -19.70
N GLN A 159 1.28 -1.43 -21.01
CA GLN A 159 0.25 -1.24 -22.02
C GLN A 159 -0.92 -2.21 -21.85
N ARG A 160 -0.65 -3.51 -21.60
CA ARG A 160 -1.71 -4.50 -21.34
C ARG A 160 -2.45 -4.22 -20.02
N ALA A 161 -1.75 -3.80 -18.98
CA ALA A 161 -2.36 -3.53 -17.68
C ALA A 161 -3.29 -2.32 -17.73
N LEU A 162 -2.86 -1.25 -18.38
CA LEU A 162 -3.63 -0.02 -18.50
C LEU A 162 -4.72 -0.10 -19.56
N GLY A 163 -4.47 -0.79 -20.70
CA GLY A 163 -5.42 -0.86 -21.80
C GLY A 163 -5.78 0.52 -22.35
N PRO A 164 -7.04 0.72 -22.81
CA PRO A 164 -7.57 2.03 -23.22
C PRO A 164 -7.86 2.89 -21.98
N ALA A 165 -6.80 3.43 -21.35
CA ALA A 165 -6.86 4.12 -20.09
C ALA A 165 -7.47 5.53 -20.18
N THR A 166 -8.24 5.92 -19.17
CA THR A 166 -8.62 7.32 -18.95
C THR A 166 -7.51 8.03 -18.18
N ARG A 167 -7.25 9.29 -18.53
CA ARG A 167 -6.27 10.14 -17.86
C ARG A 167 -6.93 11.39 -17.34
N LEU A 168 -6.73 11.67 -16.04
CA LEU A 168 -7.19 12.88 -15.38
C LEU A 168 -6.02 13.59 -14.71
N THR A 169 -6.08 14.91 -14.66
CA THR A 169 -5.08 15.75 -14.00
C THR A 169 -5.76 16.58 -12.92
N SER A 170 -5.09 16.73 -11.77
CA SER A 170 -5.59 17.58 -10.69
C SER A 170 -5.71 19.04 -11.12
N PRO A 171 -6.60 19.84 -10.51
CA PRO A 171 -6.80 21.25 -10.88
C PRO A 171 -5.53 22.10 -10.81
N ASP A 172 -4.61 21.78 -9.92
CA ASP A 172 -3.30 22.43 -9.77
C ASP A 172 -2.22 21.88 -10.73
N GLY A 173 -2.56 20.88 -11.54
CA GLY A 173 -1.63 20.25 -12.48
C GLY A 173 -0.54 19.38 -11.85
N GLN A 174 -0.58 19.13 -10.55
CA GLN A 174 0.51 18.50 -9.81
C GLN A 174 0.36 16.97 -9.66
N VAL A 175 -0.81 16.44 -9.96
CA VAL A 175 -1.10 15.01 -9.92
C VAL A 175 -1.75 14.57 -11.22
N GLU A 176 -1.18 13.55 -11.86
CA GLU A 176 -1.76 12.87 -12.99
C GLU A 176 -2.23 11.47 -12.55
N VAL A 177 -3.46 11.10 -12.88
CA VAL A 177 -3.98 9.75 -12.60
C VAL A 177 -4.41 9.09 -13.88
N VAL A 178 -3.97 7.84 -14.07
CA VAL A 178 -4.31 7.00 -15.21
C VAL A 178 -5.10 5.80 -14.71
N PHE A 179 -6.32 5.65 -15.18
CA PHE A 179 -7.22 4.57 -14.79
C PHE A 179 -7.28 3.49 -15.85
N SER A 180 -7.04 2.24 -15.49
CA SER A 180 -7.24 1.09 -16.40
C SER A 180 -8.71 0.75 -16.61
N ASN A 181 -9.62 1.36 -15.83
CA ASN A 181 -11.07 1.18 -15.93
C ASN A 181 -11.78 2.48 -15.56
N ALA A 182 -12.70 2.94 -16.42
CA ALA A 182 -13.44 4.19 -16.23
C ALA A 182 -14.28 4.22 -14.93
N LYS A 183 -14.75 3.06 -14.43
CA LYS A 183 -15.46 2.99 -13.15
C LYS A 183 -14.62 3.52 -11.98
N ASP A 184 -13.30 3.49 -12.08
CA ASP A 184 -12.39 3.92 -11.03
C ASP A 184 -12.15 5.43 -11.03
N GLU A 185 -12.64 6.18 -12.03
CA GLU A 185 -12.57 7.65 -12.09
C GLU A 185 -13.28 8.32 -10.90
N LEU A 186 -14.24 7.64 -10.31
CA LEU A 186 -14.93 8.07 -9.09
C LEU A 186 -13.97 8.47 -7.96
N ILE A 187 -12.80 7.81 -7.86
CA ILE A 187 -11.84 8.12 -6.80
C ILE A 187 -11.02 9.39 -7.05
N ALA A 188 -10.94 9.88 -8.28
CA ALA A 188 -10.07 10.99 -8.66
C ALA A 188 -10.23 12.26 -7.79
N PRO A 189 -11.44 12.81 -7.57
CA PRO A 189 -11.59 14.03 -6.80
C PRO A 189 -11.15 13.89 -5.34
N TYR A 190 -11.31 12.72 -4.75
CA TYR A 190 -10.86 12.43 -3.38
C TYR A 190 -9.34 12.26 -3.32
N LEU A 191 -8.75 11.61 -4.32
CA LEU A 191 -7.30 11.49 -4.42
C LEU A 191 -6.65 12.86 -4.61
N PHE A 192 -7.19 13.70 -5.50
CA PHE A 192 -6.66 15.05 -5.73
C PHE A 192 -6.72 15.91 -4.47
N ALA A 193 -7.85 15.89 -3.76
CA ALA A 193 -7.98 16.62 -2.50
C ALA A 193 -6.97 16.13 -1.43
N ALA A 194 -6.86 14.81 -1.25
CA ALA A 194 -5.93 14.23 -0.29
C ALA A 194 -4.47 14.52 -0.66
N MET A 195 -4.13 14.47 -1.95
CA MET A 195 -2.77 14.74 -2.41
C MET A 195 -2.38 16.21 -2.28
N ALA A 196 -3.32 17.16 -2.44
CA ALA A 196 -3.06 18.57 -2.19
C ALA A 196 -2.64 18.80 -0.72
N GLU A 197 -3.39 18.23 0.23
CA GLU A 197 -3.05 18.29 1.66
C GLU A 197 -1.74 17.54 1.98
N ALA A 198 -1.56 16.33 1.40
CA ALA A 198 -0.36 15.54 1.60
C ALA A 198 0.90 16.26 1.11
N ARG A 199 0.85 16.90 -0.07
CA ARG A 199 1.99 17.63 -0.63
C ARG A 199 2.43 18.76 0.28
N GLN A 200 1.48 19.55 0.80
CA GLN A 200 1.79 20.64 1.73
C GLN A 200 2.41 20.10 3.03
N ALA A 201 1.78 19.10 3.65
CA ALA A 201 2.24 18.56 4.92
C ALA A 201 3.58 17.84 4.81
N LEU A 202 3.75 17.00 3.78
CA LEU A 202 4.96 16.21 3.57
C LEU A 202 6.11 17.05 3.02
N GLY A 203 5.82 18.09 2.23
CA GLY A 203 6.84 19.06 1.81
C GLY A 203 7.52 19.72 3.01
N ALA A 204 6.73 20.09 4.03
CA ALA A 204 7.26 20.64 5.28
C ALA A 204 8.02 19.59 6.12
N ASP A 205 7.53 18.34 6.18
CA ASP A 205 8.17 17.27 6.97
C ASP A 205 9.45 16.73 6.31
N LEU A 206 9.51 16.62 4.98
CA LEU A 206 10.62 16.00 4.24
C LEU A 206 11.55 16.97 3.55
N GLY A 207 11.20 18.27 3.52
CA GLY A 207 12.02 19.31 2.87
C GLY A 207 12.18 19.09 1.37
N ILE A 208 11.18 18.56 0.68
CA ILE A 208 11.19 18.35 -0.77
C ILE A 208 9.79 18.54 -1.36
N GLU A 209 9.76 19.19 -2.52
CA GLU A 209 8.58 19.27 -3.38
C GLU A 209 8.97 18.87 -4.80
N PRO A 210 8.25 17.91 -5.43
CA PRO A 210 8.53 17.53 -6.80
C PRO A 210 8.32 18.71 -7.76
N ASP A 211 9.21 18.90 -8.72
CA ASP A 211 9.16 19.93 -9.77
C ASP A 211 8.32 19.51 -10.99
N HIS A 212 7.63 18.38 -10.89
CA HIS A 212 6.85 17.77 -11.96
C HIS A 212 5.62 17.06 -11.36
N PRO A 213 4.57 16.82 -12.17
CA PRO A 213 3.39 16.10 -11.72
C PRO A 213 3.73 14.67 -11.28
N VAL A 214 3.15 14.25 -10.15
CA VAL A 214 3.25 12.87 -9.68
C VAL A 214 2.21 12.02 -10.40
N ARG A 215 2.66 10.92 -11.01
CA ARG A 215 1.81 10.01 -11.77
C ARG A 215 1.35 8.85 -10.92
N PHE A 216 0.03 8.67 -10.87
CA PHE A 216 -0.64 7.49 -10.33
C PHE A 216 -1.21 6.63 -11.47
N GLU A 217 -1.05 5.31 -11.37
CA GLU A 217 -1.67 4.33 -12.26
C GLU A 217 -2.56 3.41 -11.43
N ILE A 218 -3.88 3.48 -11.65
CA ILE A 218 -4.88 2.73 -10.89
C ILE A 218 -5.32 1.53 -11.73
N LEU A 219 -5.06 0.34 -11.20
CA LEU A 219 -5.32 -0.93 -11.85
C LEU A 219 -6.61 -1.55 -11.31
N ASP A 220 -7.43 -2.08 -12.19
CA ASP A 220 -8.72 -2.71 -11.87
C ASP A 220 -8.62 -4.21 -11.55
N ASP A 221 -7.39 -4.74 -11.49
CA ASP A 221 -7.09 -6.13 -11.13
C ASP A 221 -5.72 -6.22 -10.43
N ALA A 222 -5.66 -6.94 -9.31
CA ALA A 222 -4.41 -7.17 -8.58
C ALA A 222 -3.35 -7.92 -9.40
N VAL A 223 -3.76 -8.79 -10.33
CA VAL A 223 -2.84 -9.52 -11.21
C VAL A 223 -2.07 -8.57 -12.14
N LYS A 224 -2.69 -7.46 -12.54
CA LYS A 224 -2.06 -6.44 -13.38
C LYS A 224 -0.84 -5.78 -12.71
N LEU A 225 -0.79 -5.76 -11.37
CA LEU A 225 0.37 -5.26 -10.64
C LEU A 225 1.65 -6.07 -10.95
N ALA A 226 1.52 -7.37 -11.18
CA ALA A 226 2.63 -8.22 -11.60
C ALA A 226 3.11 -7.94 -13.04
N LEU A 227 2.31 -7.30 -13.90
CA LEU A 227 2.70 -6.93 -15.26
C LEU A 227 3.56 -5.65 -15.30
N VAL A 228 3.47 -4.81 -14.29
CA VAL A 228 4.07 -3.47 -14.25
C VAL A 228 5.16 -3.31 -13.18
N SER A 229 5.43 -4.38 -12.45
CA SER A 229 6.38 -4.41 -11.34
C SER A 229 7.21 -5.70 -11.35
N PRO A 230 8.27 -5.80 -10.55
CA PRO A 230 9.04 -7.05 -10.42
C PRO A 230 8.34 -8.11 -9.57
N LEU A 231 7.11 -7.86 -9.09
CA LEU A 231 6.36 -8.80 -8.26
C LEU A 231 5.77 -9.91 -9.12
N THR A 232 5.77 -11.14 -8.60
CA THR A 232 4.99 -12.24 -9.18
C THR A 232 3.53 -12.17 -8.71
N ARG A 233 2.61 -12.83 -9.43
CA ARG A 233 1.21 -12.98 -8.98
C ARG A 233 1.13 -13.57 -7.57
N GLU A 234 1.94 -14.58 -7.28
CA GLU A 234 2.00 -15.22 -5.98
C GLU A 234 2.44 -14.23 -4.89
N ASN A 235 3.45 -13.39 -5.17
CA ASN A 235 3.86 -12.33 -4.24
C ASN A 235 2.70 -11.39 -3.94
N VAL A 236 2.00 -10.87 -4.96
CA VAL A 236 0.88 -9.94 -4.78
C VAL A 236 -0.19 -10.55 -3.87
N TYR A 237 -0.65 -11.78 -4.15
CA TYR A 237 -1.69 -12.43 -3.33
C TYR A 237 -1.22 -12.84 -1.93
N THR A 238 0.02 -13.29 -1.80
CA THR A 238 0.55 -13.75 -0.50
C THR A 238 0.80 -12.57 0.45
N THR A 239 1.33 -11.47 -0.10
CA THR A 239 1.67 -10.29 0.71
C THR A 239 0.50 -9.32 0.87
N GLY A 240 -0.51 -9.40 0.02
CA GLY A 240 -1.61 -8.43 0.00
C GLY A 240 -1.18 -7.05 -0.52
N THR A 241 -0.16 -6.99 -1.38
CA THR A 241 0.35 -5.72 -1.94
C THR A 241 -0.70 -5.05 -2.80
N VAL A 242 -1.07 -3.83 -2.46
CA VAL A 242 -2.07 -3.01 -3.16
C VAL A 242 -1.51 -1.74 -3.78
N GLY A 243 -0.24 -1.41 -3.49
CA GLY A 243 0.49 -0.28 -4.05
C GLY A 243 1.96 -0.59 -4.22
N ILE A 244 2.62 0.15 -5.09
CA ILE A 244 4.08 0.14 -5.27
C ILE A 244 4.54 1.45 -5.91
N THR A 245 5.59 2.01 -5.34
CA THR A 245 6.28 3.18 -5.90
C THR A 245 7.57 2.74 -6.58
N LYS A 246 7.59 2.77 -7.90
CA LYS A 246 8.75 2.38 -8.71
C LYS A 246 8.76 3.08 -10.07
N TYR A 247 9.92 3.18 -10.68
CA TYR A 247 10.09 3.77 -12.01
C TYR A 247 9.50 5.19 -12.13
N ARG A 248 9.63 5.98 -11.08
CA ARG A 248 9.14 7.37 -10.98
C ARG A 248 7.62 7.51 -11.13
N ARG A 249 6.87 6.51 -10.67
CA ARG A 249 5.41 6.52 -10.60
C ARG A 249 4.88 5.67 -9.45
N ILE A 250 3.65 5.91 -9.10
CA ILE A 250 2.90 5.18 -8.08
C ILE A 250 1.87 4.32 -8.81
N VAL A 251 1.90 3.01 -8.58
CA VAL A 251 0.91 2.08 -9.12
C VAL A 251 0.10 1.50 -7.98
N MET A 252 -1.21 1.56 -8.08
CA MET A 252 -2.13 1.06 -7.04
C MET A 252 -3.24 0.21 -7.65
N VAL A 253 -3.74 -0.72 -6.85
CA VAL A 253 -4.93 -1.50 -7.21
C VAL A 253 -6.17 -0.74 -6.73
N SER A 254 -7.20 -0.63 -7.56
CA SER A 254 -8.47 -0.02 -7.16
C SER A 254 -9.05 -0.67 -5.90
N PRO A 255 -9.54 0.09 -4.91
CA PRO A 255 -10.19 -0.49 -3.72
C PRO A 255 -11.42 -1.34 -4.07
N ARG A 256 -11.99 -1.17 -5.27
CA ARG A 256 -13.13 -1.95 -5.77
C ARG A 256 -12.83 -3.45 -5.93
N VAL A 257 -11.57 -3.84 -6.15
CA VAL A 257 -11.17 -5.25 -6.33
C VAL A 257 -10.93 -5.98 -5.01
N MET A 258 -11.08 -5.29 -3.88
CA MET A 258 -10.96 -5.87 -2.55
C MET A 258 -12.34 -6.15 -1.96
N LEU A 259 -12.49 -7.25 -1.21
CA LEU A 259 -13.77 -7.68 -0.61
C LEU A 259 -14.48 -6.57 0.20
N TYR A 260 -13.71 -5.74 0.90
CA TYR A 260 -14.25 -4.63 1.70
C TYR A 260 -13.58 -3.30 1.37
N GLY A 261 -12.76 -3.25 0.31
CA GLY A 261 -11.83 -2.15 0.11
C GLY A 261 -10.62 -2.24 1.05
N TYR A 262 -9.86 -1.16 1.13
CA TYR A 262 -8.70 -0.99 2.00
C TYR A 262 -8.47 0.52 2.22
N GLY A 263 -7.61 0.91 3.14
CA GLY A 263 -7.27 2.31 3.42
C GLY A 263 -6.55 2.98 2.24
N TRP A 264 -7.23 3.09 1.09
CA TRP A 264 -6.64 3.42 -0.20
C TRP A 264 -6.03 4.83 -0.26
N ILE A 265 -6.61 5.82 0.45
CA ILE A 265 -6.03 7.17 0.49
C ILE A 265 -4.76 7.18 1.35
N ASP A 266 -4.80 6.56 2.53
CA ASP A 266 -3.62 6.43 3.39
C ASP A 266 -2.51 5.65 2.65
N THR A 267 -2.87 4.61 1.87
CA THR A 267 -1.93 3.90 0.99
C THR A 267 -1.39 4.80 -0.13
N ALA A 268 -2.22 5.62 -0.77
CA ALA A 268 -1.74 6.56 -1.80
C ALA A 268 -0.69 7.54 -1.22
N VAL A 269 -0.92 8.02 -0.01
CA VAL A 269 0.03 8.89 0.69
C VAL A 269 1.26 8.12 1.16
N HIS A 270 1.12 6.87 1.61
CA HIS A 270 2.24 5.97 1.91
C HIS A 270 3.18 5.81 0.70
N GLU A 271 2.62 5.50 -0.46
CA GLU A 271 3.38 5.39 -1.71
C GLU A 271 3.99 6.74 -2.13
N TYR A 272 3.28 7.83 -1.85
CA TYR A 272 3.82 9.17 -2.12
C TYR A 272 5.01 9.52 -1.20
N VAL A 273 5.02 9.06 0.05
CA VAL A 273 6.21 9.20 0.92
C VAL A 273 7.40 8.45 0.33
N HIS A 274 7.21 7.20 -0.16
CA HIS A 274 8.27 6.48 -0.87
C HIS A 274 8.79 7.26 -2.08
N TYR A 275 7.87 7.88 -2.84
CA TYR A 275 8.21 8.72 -3.98
C TYR A 275 9.12 9.89 -3.56
N LEU A 276 8.73 10.65 -2.54
CA LEU A 276 9.48 11.79 -2.02
C LEU A 276 10.83 11.39 -1.43
N VAL A 277 10.87 10.33 -0.64
CA VAL A 277 12.11 9.83 -0.02
C VAL A 277 13.07 9.34 -1.10
N THR A 278 12.59 8.66 -2.14
CA THR A 278 13.40 8.23 -3.28
C THR A 278 14.02 9.42 -3.99
N LEU A 279 13.24 10.46 -4.30
CA LEU A 279 13.76 11.69 -4.92
C LEU A 279 14.77 12.39 -4.01
N LYS A 280 14.43 12.64 -2.75
CA LYS A 280 15.25 13.36 -1.78
C LYS A 280 16.59 12.68 -1.55
N THR A 281 16.60 11.35 -1.44
CA THR A 281 17.82 10.58 -1.15
C THR A 281 18.53 10.08 -2.41
N ARG A 282 18.05 10.43 -3.62
CA ARG A 282 18.55 9.89 -4.89
C ARG A 282 18.57 8.35 -4.87
N ASN A 283 17.48 7.78 -4.32
CA ASN A 283 17.27 6.32 -4.17
C ASN A 283 18.32 5.62 -3.29
N ARG A 284 18.91 6.31 -2.30
CA ARG A 284 19.90 5.74 -1.37
C ARG A 284 19.33 5.32 -0.02
N ALA A 285 18.06 5.69 0.29
CA ALA A 285 17.43 5.33 1.55
C ALA A 285 17.25 3.80 1.66
N PRO A 286 17.66 3.17 2.78
CA PRO A 286 17.41 1.75 3.02
C PRO A 286 15.92 1.45 3.20
N VAL A 287 15.57 0.17 3.01
CA VAL A 287 14.17 -0.28 3.12
C VAL A 287 13.56 0.10 4.46
N TRP A 288 14.28 -0.09 5.57
CA TRP A 288 13.76 0.24 6.90
C TRP A 288 13.42 1.74 7.05
N LEU A 289 14.23 2.62 6.45
CA LEU A 289 13.99 4.06 6.46
C LEU A 289 12.81 4.44 5.56
N GLN A 290 12.73 3.85 4.37
CA GLN A 290 11.62 4.03 3.44
C GLN A 290 10.29 3.65 4.09
N GLU A 291 10.19 2.43 4.61
CA GLU A 291 8.97 1.91 5.22
C GLU A 291 8.60 2.62 6.53
N GLY A 292 9.62 2.94 7.33
CA GLY A 292 9.41 3.65 8.59
C GLY A 292 8.85 5.05 8.39
N LEU A 293 9.36 5.82 7.42
CA LEU A 293 8.82 7.14 7.07
C LEU A 293 7.44 7.03 6.43
N ALA A 294 7.24 6.07 5.52
CA ALA A 294 5.95 5.88 4.88
C ALA A 294 4.87 5.57 5.92
N LYS A 295 5.11 4.63 6.85
CA LYS A 295 4.19 4.33 7.94
C LYS A 295 3.99 5.48 8.94
N LEU A 296 5.03 6.24 9.21
CA LEU A 296 4.93 7.40 10.10
C LEU A 296 4.06 8.50 9.51
N LEU A 297 4.18 8.74 8.19
CA LEU A 297 3.65 9.94 7.55
C LEU A 297 2.41 9.70 6.67
N GLU A 298 1.98 8.45 6.46
CA GLU A 298 0.84 8.10 5.58
C GLU A 298 -0.48 8.79 5.93
N THR A 299 -0.63 9.27 7.18
CA THR A 299 -1.85 9.93 7.65
C THR A 299 -1.74 11.46 7.70
N ARG A 300 -0.61 12.05 7.28
CA ARG A 300 -0.34 13.49 7.36
C ARG A 300 -1.28 14.35 6.50
N TRP A 301 -1.89 13.79 5.49
CA TRP A 301 -2.90 14.48 4.69
C TRP A 301 -4.19 14.82 5.46
N ARG A 302 -4.46 14.13 6.58
CA ARG A 302 -5.69 14.27 7.37
C ARG A 302 -5.45 14.52 8.86
N SER A 303 -4.21 14.53 9.30
CA SER A 303 -3.84 14.76 10.69
C SER A 303 -2.62 15.67 10.77
N PRO A 304 -2.64 16.71 11.63
CA PRO A 304 -1.50 17.60 11.81
C PRO A 304 -0.27 16.86 12.36
N ASP A 305 -0.48 15.77 13.08
CA ASP A 305 0.55 14.90 13.62
C ASP A 305 0.37 13.46 13.15
N PRO A 306 1.48 12.68 13.04
CA PRO A 306 1.41 11.25 12.79
C PRO A 306 0.54 10.54 13.83
N LEU A 307 -0.26 9.59 13.37
CA LEU A 307 -1.07 8.80 14.29
C LEU A 307 -0.19 7.81 15.08
N PRO A 308 -0.53 7.58 16.35
CA PRO A 308 0.20 6.62 17.18
C PRO A 308 0.03 5.20 16.64
N LEU A 309 0.95 4.30 17.02
CA LEU A 309 0.82 2.88 16.72
C LEU A 309 -0.55 2.34 17.14
N GLU A 310 -1.14 1.53 16.26
CA GLU A 310 -2.35 0.80 16.58
C GLU A 310 -2.15 -0.16 17.78
N PRO A 311 -3.18 -0.43 18.57
CA PRO A 311 -3.08 -1.24 19.77
C PRO A 311 -2.41 -2.60 19.57
N PRO A 312 -2.66 -3.38 18.49
CA PRO A 312 -1.98 -4.66 18.27
C PRO A 312 -0.49 -4.51 18.02
N ALA A 313 -0.07 -3.54 17.20
CA ALA A 313 1.33 -3.28 16.88
C ALA A 313 2.09 -2.78 18.12
N ARG A 314 1.46 -1.91 18.91
CA ARG A 314 2.01 -1.43 20.19
C ARG A 314 2.24 -2.57 21.19
N LYS A 315 1.28 -3.52 21.30
CA LYS A 315 1.42 -4.71 22.16
C LYS A 315 2.57 -5.60 21.70
N LEU A 316 2.70 -5.78 20.39
CA LEU A 316 3.77 -6.58 19.79
C LEU A 316 5.14 -5.97 20.08
N LEU A 317 5.29 -4.66 19.85
CA LEU A 317 6.54 -3.93 20.15
C LEU A 317 6.89 -3.98 21.66
N ALA A 318 5.90 -3.79 22.53
CA ALA A 318 6.11 -3.87 23.98
C ALA A 318 6.60 -5.26 24.42
N LYS A 319 6.05 -6.34 23.85
CA LYS A 319 6.48 -7.72 24.10
C LYS A 319 7.93 -7.94 23.64
N ALA A 320 8.27 -7.47 22.44
CA ALA A 320 9.61 -7.60 21.88
C ALA A 320 10.66 -6.83 22.69
N LEU A 321 10.34 -5.60 23.12
CA LEU A 321 11.21 -4.79 23.97
C LEU A 321 11.46 -5.45 25.34
N ALA A 322 10.44 -6.09 25.93
CA ALA A 322 10.58 -6.80 27.20
C ALA A 322 11.43 -8.08 27.10
N ALA A 323 11.43 -8.72 25.92
CA ALA A 323 12.18 -9.94 25.62
C ALA A 323 13.56 -9.66 24.99
N ASP A 324 13.89 -8.41 24.70
CA ASP A 324 15.04 -7.99 23.90
C ASP A 324 15.12 -8.72 22.53
N ASP A 325 13.95 -8.97 21.93
CA ASP A 325 13.77 -9.68 20.64
C ASP A 325 13.28 -8.72 19.56
N LEU A 326 14.06 -7.69 19.28
CA LEU A 326 13.80 -6.75 18.20
C LEU A 326 14.31 -7.29 16.86
N VAL A 327 13.80 -6.73 15.76
CA VAL A 327 14.27 -7.04 14.41
C VAL A 327 15.48 -6.17 14.10
N THR A 328 16.60 -6.77 13.69
CA THR A 328 17.79 -6.03 13.27
C THR A 328 17.60 -5.42 11.89
N PHE A 329 18.27 -4.31 11.59
CA PHE A 329 18.23 -3.71 10.24
C PHE A 329 18.76 -4.65 9.16
N ALA A 330 19.71 -5.52 9.51
CA ALA A 330 20.20 -6.56 8.60
C ALA A 330 19.10 -7.57 8.23
N GLU A 331 18.26 -7.99 9.19
CA GLU A 331 17.11 -8.86 8.92
C GLU A 331 16.04 -8.18 8.05
N MET A 332 15.93 -6.85 8.12
CA MET A 332 14.97 -6.08 7.32
C MET A 332 15.37 -5.98 5.84
N TYR A 333 16.60 -6.30 5.49
CA TYR A 333 17.10 -6.29 4.12
C TYR A 333 16.86 -7.65 3.44
N PRO A 334 16.49 -7.71 2.15
CA PRO A 334 16.22 -6.59 1.24
C PRO A 334 14.77 -6.06 1.31
N SER A 335 13.90 -6.65 2.11
CA SER A 335 12.49 -6.24 2.27
C SER A 335 11.90 -6.77 3.57
N LEU A 336 11.10 -5.97 4.25
CA LEU A 336 10.35 -6.37 5.44
C LEU A 336 9.36 -7.52 5.13
N ALA A 337 8.90 -7.62 3.89
CA ALA A 337 8.04 -8.70 3.43
C ALA A 337 8.70 -10.09 3.41
N MET A 338 10.03 -10.14 3.41
CA MET A 338 10.79 -11.39 3.43
C MET A 338 11.07 -11.92 4.83
N LEU A 339 10.65 -11.19 5.86
CA LEU A 339 10.74 -11.66 7.24
C LEU A 339 9.94 -12.94 7.45
N PRO A 340 10.36 -13.84 8.35
CA PRO A 340 9.88 -15.21 8.43
C PRO A 340 8.41 -15.37 8.84
N SER A 341 7.78 -14.28 9.31
CA SER A 341 6.35 -14.28 9.66
C SER A 341 5.75 -12.89 9.55
N GLN A 342 4.42 -12.83 9.38
CA GLN A 342 3.67 -11.56 9.40
C GLN A 342 3.82 -10.84 10.76
N GLU A 343 3.94 -11.58 11.85
CA GLU A 343 4.17 -11.00 13.19
C GLU A 343 5.54 -10.33 13.28
N ARG A 344 6.59 -10.96 12.72
CA ARG A 344 7.95 -10.38 12.66
C ARG A 344 7.99 -9.14 11.77
N ALA A 345 7.29 -9.16 10.63
CA ALA A 345 7.15 -7.99 9.75
C ALA A 345 6.40 -6.84 10.44
N ALA A 346 5.27 -7.13 11.11
CA ALA A 346 4.52 -6.13 11.87
C ALA A 346 5.36 -5.50 13.00
N LEU A 347 6.22 -6.29 13.65
CA LEU A 347 7.16 -5.79 14.64
C LEU A 347 8.19 -4.86 14.00
N ALA A 348 8.77 -5.23 12.86
CA ALA A 348 9.74 -4.39 12.15
C ALA A 348 9.12 -3.02 11.76
N TYR A 349 7.91 -3.01 11.19
CA TYR A 349 7.18 -1.77 10.90
C TYR A 349 6.96 -0.91 12.15
N ALA A 350 6.47 -1.51 13.24
CA ALA A 350 6.23 -0.80 14.51
C ALA A 350 7.53 -0.21 15.09
N GLN A 351 8.64 -0.95 14.97
CA GLN A 351 9.95 -0.53 15.43
C GLN A 351 10.43 0.69 14.65
N VAL A 352 10.52 0.61 13.32
CA VAL A 352 11.07 1.70 12.49
C VAL A 352 10.16 2.93 12.47
N GLN A 353 8.84 2.75 12.45
CA GLN A 353 7.87 3.84 12.58
C GLN A 353 8.08 4.62 13.88
N THR A 354 8.25 3.93 15.01
CA THR A 354 8.40 4.60 16.31
C THR A 354 9.78 5.20 16.50
N MET A 355 10.84 4.63 15.93
CA MET A 355 12.18 5.22 15.95
C MET A 355 12.17 6.59 15.24
N LEU A 356 11.63 6.63 14.02
CA LEU A 356 11.50 7.88 13.26
C LEU A 356 10.48 8.84 13.88
N GLY A 357 9.47 8.30 14.57
CA GLY A 357 8.51 9.07 15.35
C GLY A 357 9.19 9.84 16.49
N VAL A 358 10.11 9.21 17.22
CA VAL A 358 10.89 9.88 18.28
C VAL A 358 11.78 10.98 17.70
N LEU A 359 12.47 10.72 16.59
CA LEU A 359 13.25 11.76 15.91
C LEU A 359 12.38 12.97 15.54
N ARG A 360 11.20 12.71 14.92
CA ARG A 360 10.28 13.78 14.51
C ARG A 360 9.68 14.54 15.69
N GLU A 361 9.32 13.86 16.77
CA GLU A 361 8.78 14.48 17.98
C GLU A 361 9.79 15.43 18.65
N GLU A 362 11.07 15.07 18.66
CA GLU A 362 12.12 15.79 19.37
C GLU A 362 12.85 16.83 18.49
N ARG A 363 12.90 16.61 17.16
CA ARG A 363 13.63 17.47 16.19
C ARG A 363 12.74 18.08 15.11
N GLY A 364 11.44 17.76 15.11
CA GLY A 364 10.50 18.22 14.09
C GLY A 364 10.78 17.66 12.70
N GLY A 365 10.16 18.26 11.67
CA GLY A 365 10.45 17.95 10.27
C GLY A 365 11.91 18.23 9.88
N ALA A 366 12.53 19.23 10.51
CA ALA A 366 13.95 19.56 10.27
C ALA A 366 14.89 18.38 10.60
N GLY A 367 14.59 17.57 11.63
CA GLY A 367 15.37 16.37 11.94
C GLY A 367 15.23 15.29 10.88
N ILE A 368 14.04 15.11 10.32
CA ILE A 368 13.81 14.19 9.19
C ILE A 368 14.50 14.69 7.92
N ASP A 369 14.41 15.98 7.60
CA ASP A 369 15.10 16.58 6.45
C ASP A 369 16.63 16.41 6.57
N GLU A 370 17.21 16.64 7.74
CA GLU A 370 18.65 16.45 7.98
C GLU A 370 19.06 14.98 7.77
N LEU A 371 18.31 14.03 8.32
CA LEU A 371 18.54 12.60 8.10
C LEU A 371 18.56 12.28 6.60
N LEU A 372 17.56 12.72 5.85
CA LEU A 372 17.45 12.43 4.42
C LEU A 372 18.56 13.09 3.60
N ARG A 373 18.97 14.32 3.94
CA ARG A 373 20.09 15.01 3.26
C ARG A 373 21.42 14.28 3.48
N ARG A 374 21.67 13.74 4.66
CA ARG A 374 22.86 12.96 4.98
C ARG A 374 22.89 11.66 4.20
N VAL A 375 21.75 10.93 4.15
CA VAL A 375 21.61 9.72 3.34
C VAL A 375 21.82 10.03 1.85
N ALA A 376 21.29 11.15 1.35
CA ALA A 376 21.52 11.61 -0.02
C ALA A 376 23.01 11.88 -0.32
N ALA A 377 23.75 12.36 0.67
CA ALA A 377 25.20 12.58 0.58
C ALA A 377 26.02 11.26 0.66
N GLY A 378 25.38 10.12 0.94
CA GLY A 378 26.01 8.80 1.00
C GLY A 378 26.42 8.38 2.41
N GLU A 379 26.00 9.09 3.46
CA GLU A 379 26.20 8.67 4.84
C GLU A 379 25.36 7.42 5.13
N ASP A 380 25.87 6.53 5.97
CA ASP A 380 25.11 5.37 6.46
C ASP A 380 23.84 5.84 7.20
N ALA A 381 22.70 5.19 6.95
CA ALA A 381 21.43 5.68 7.45
C ALA A 381 21.27 5.61 8.97
N GLU A 382 21.95 4.67 9.65
CA GLU A 382 21.96 4.58 11.13
C GLU A 382 22.79 5.72 11.70
N ALA A 383 23.95 5.99 11.10
CA ALA A 383 24.81 7.12 11.48
C ALA A 383 24.11 8.47 11.20
N ALA A 384 23.45 8.59 10.06
CA ALA A 384 22.68 9.77 9.69
C ALA A 384 21.51 10.03 10.66
N LEU A 385 20.78 8.99 11.09
CA LEU A 385 19.73 9.07 12.11
C LEU A 385 20.27 9.58 13.43
N ALA A 386 21.37 9.00 13.90
CA ALA A 386 22.02 9.39 15.13
C ALA A 386 22.48 10.86 15.12
N THR A 387 23.14 11.27 14.02
CA THR A 387 23.62 12.64 13.84
C THR A 387 22.43 13.63 13.76
N ALA A 388 21.37 13.31 13.05
CA ALA A 388 20.17 14.14 12.97
C ALA A 388 19.46 14.27 14.33
N TRP A 389 19.56 13.25 15.18
CA TRP A 389 19.08 13.32 16.57
C TRP A 389 20.03 14.12 17.48
N GLY A 390 21.34 14.06 17.23
CA GLY A 390 22.36 14.86 17.92
C GLY A 390 23.28 14.10 18.87
N ASP A 391 23.40 12.76 18.72
CA ASP A 391 24.32 11.91 19.48
C ASP A 391 24.71 10.65 18.69
N THR A 392 25.17 9.56 19.34
CA THR A 392 25.48 8.27 18.72
C THR A 392 24.23 7.40 18.56
N PHE A 393 24.29 6.40 17.65
CA PHE A 393 23.17 5.50 17.42
C PHE A 393 22.83 4.66 18.67
N GLU A 394 23.83 4.23 19.43
CA GLU A 394 23.62 3.46 20.67
C GLU A 394 22.86 4.28 21.70
N ARG A 395 23.13 5.59 21.81
CA ARG A 395 22.40 6.49 22.72
C ARG A 395 20.99 6.77 22.22
N PHE A 396 20.82 6.94 20.92
CA PHE A 396 19.50 7.07 20.31
C PHE A 396 18.66 5.79 20.56
N ASP A 397 19.19 4.60 20.28
CA ASP A 397 18.48 3.34 20.50
C ASP A 397 18.10 3.14 21.97
N ALA A 398 19.02 3.41 22.90
CA ALA A 398 18.74 3.34 24.34
C ALA A 398 17.62 4.32 24.75
N HIS A 399 17.66 5.54 24.24
CA HIS A 399 16.65 6.55 24.49
C HIS A 399 15.28 6.14 23.90
N TRP A 400 15.24 5.70 22.64
CA TRP A 400 14.02 5.21 22.00
C TRP A 400 13.40 4.03 22.79
N ARG A 401 14.21 3.06 23.22
CA ARG A 401 13.74 1.93 24.04
C ARG A 401 13.12 2.39 25.35
N ASP A 402 13.71 3.37 26.00
CA ASP A 402 13.17 3.95 27.25
C ASP A 402 11.84 4.68 27.02
N VAL A 403 11.75 5.48 25.95
CA VAL A 403 10.51 6.16 25.55
C VAL A 403 9.41 5.12 25.26
N MET A 404 9.70 4.06 24.52
CA MET A 404 8.72 3.02 24.17
C MET A 404 8.27 2.21 25.38
N LYS A 405 9.17 1.87 26.31
CA LYS A 405 8.81 1.22 27.59
C LYS A 405 7.82 2.06 28.40
N LYS A 406 8.03 3.38 28.46
CA LYS A 406 7.11 4.30 29.15
C LYS A 406 5.73 4.37 28.48
N ARG A 407 5.69 4.31 27.13
CA ARG A 407 4.43 4.33 26.32
C ARG A 407 3.67 3.01 26.32
N ALA A 408 4.32 1.90 26.66
CA ALA A 408 3.72 0.55 26.64
C ALA A 408 2.60 0.34 27.67
N ALA A 409 2.44 1.22 28.65
CA ALA A 409 1.46 1.12 29.74
C ALA A 409 -0.02 1.36 29.34
N GLY A 410 -0.37 1.35 28.05
CA GLY A 410 -1.73 1.59 27.55
C GLY A 410 -2.64 0.34 27.50
N LYS A 411 -3.97 0.56 27.34
CA LYS A 411 -4.97 -0.52 27.26
C LYS A 411 -4.72 -1.44 26.06
N PRO A 412 -4.81 -2.78 26.23
CA PRO A 412 -4.75 -3.74 25.13
C PRO A 412 -6.03 -3.68 24.28
N GLY A 413 -5.92 -3.79 22.98
CA GLY A 413 -7.07 -3.84 22.08
C GLY A 413 -6.73 -4.42 20.70
N GLY A 414 -7.75 -5.00 20.06
CA GLY A 414 -7.79 -5.39 18.66
C GLY A 414 -6.94 -6.60 18.23
N ALA A 415 -7.32 -7.18 17.09
CA ALA A 415 -6.52 -8.14 16.33
C ALA A 415 -6.10 -7.51 15.00
N LEU A 416 -4.93 -7.87 14.49
CA LEU A 416 -4.48 -7.46 13.16
C LEU A 416 -5.41 -8.04 12.09
N ARG A 417 -5.80 -7.27 11.08
CA ARG A 417 -6.73 -7.66 10.01
C ARG A 417 -5.97 -8.15 8.77
N LYS A 418 -6.52 -9.16 8.08
CA LYS A 418 -6.01 -9.62 6.78
C LYS A 418 -6.72 -8.91 5.64
N LEU A 419 -5.96 -8.43 4.66
CA LEU A 419 -6.49 -8.05 3.36
C LEU A 419 -6.88 -9.32 2.58
N GLN A 420 -8.03 -9.28 1.90
CA GLN A 420 -8.53 -10.38 1.09
C GLN A 420 -8.97 -9.85 -0.27
N PHE A 421 -8.32 -10.36 -1.31
CA PHE A 421 -8.77 -10.11 -2.68
C PHE A 421 -10.05 -10.89 -2.96
N LEU A 422 -10.95 -10.27 -3.71
CA LEU A 422 -12.15 -10.94 -4.19
C LEU A 422 -11.76 -11.99 -5.24
N ALA A 423 -12.33 -13.20 -5.12
CA ALA A 423 -12.38 -14.11 -6.25
C ALA A 423 -13.31 -13.55 -7.34
N PRO A 424 -13.11 -13.88 -8.63
CA PRO A 424 -13.95 -13.33 -9.71
C PRO A 424 -15.45 -13.50 -9.48
N GLU A 425 -15.88 -14.64 -8.93
CA GLU A 425 -17.28 -14.93 -8.62
C GLU A 425 -17.81 -14.06 -7.47
N GLN A 426 -16.95 -13.76 -6.49
CA GLN A 426 -17.28 -12.88 -5.37
C GLN A 426 -17.34 -11.42 -5.79
N GLN A 427 -16.53 -11.02 -6.77
CA GLN A 427 -16.56 -9.67 -7.32
C GLN A 427 -17.88 -9.41 -8.04
N ALA A 428 -18.37 -10.37 -8.84
CA ALA A 428 -19.67 -10.30 -9.50
C ALA A 428 -20.83 -10.22 -8.49
N ALA A 429 -20.78 -11.01 -7.41
CA ALA A 429 -21.78 -10.99 -6.35
C ALA A 429 -21.76 -9.66 -5.55
N ALA A 430 -20.58 -9.11 -5.27
CA ALA A 430 -20.44 -7.81 -4.62
C ALA A 430 -20.94 -6.66 -5.51
N GLU A 431 -20.69 -6.70 -6.81
CA GLU A 431 -21.24 -5.76 -7.80
C GLU A 431 -22.76 -5.87 -7.93
N ALA A 432 -23.33 -7.07 -7.70
CA ALA A 432 -24.77 -7.29 -7.62
C ALA A 432 -25.39 -6.86 -6.28
N GLY A 433 -24.61 -6.40 -5.32
CA GLY A 433 -25.09 -5.93 -4.02
C GLY A 433 -25.38 -7.04 -3.00
N GLU A 434 -24.88 -8.25 -3.20
CA GLU A 434 -25.07 -9.36 -2.27
C GLU A 434 -24.27 -9.17 -0.97
N ASP A 435 -24.92 -9.35 0.20
CA ASP A 435 -24.23 -9.29 1.50
C ASP A 435 -23.50 -10.60 1.83
N LEU A 436 -22.25 -10.68 1.40
CA LEU A 436 -21.37 -11.84 1.64
C LEU A 436 -21.06 -12.08 3.13
N SER A 437 -21.36 -11.12 4.01
CA SER A 437 -21.09 -11.22 5.46
C SER A 437 -22.05 -12.16 6.20
N LEU A 438 -23.10 -12.62 5.54
CA LEU A 438 -24.10 -13.55 6.10
C LEU A 438 -23.72 -15.03 5.93
N LEU A 439 -22.66 -15.32 5.18
CA LEU A 439 -22.21 -16.68 4.94
C LEU A 439 -21.48 -17.25 6.18
N GLY A 440 -22.00 -18.32 6.78
CA GLY A 440 -21.39 -19.05 7.90
C GLY A 440 -21.97 -18.75 9.28
N ASP A 441 -21.45 -19.46 10.32
CA ASP A 441 -21.85 -19.24 11.73
C ASP A 441 -21.09 -18.03 12.32
N VAL A 442 -21.63 -16.85 12.10
CA VAL A 442 -21.07 -15.56 12.53
C VAL A 442 -20.82 -15.49 14.05
N PHE A 443 -21.56 -16.30 14.83
CA PHE A 443 -21.51 -16.30 16.29
C PHE A 443 -20.87 -17.55 16.90
N SER A 444 -20.09 -18.31 16.14
CA SER A 444 -19.35 -19.48 16.65
C SER A 444 -18.42 -19.14 17.82
N HIS A 445 -17.87 -17.94 17.86
CA HIS A 445 -16.97 -17.44 18.90
C HIS A 445 -17.65 -17.22 20.27
N LEU A 446 -18.99 -17.12 20.34
CA LEU A 446 -19.72 -16.93 21.60
C LEU A 446 -19.76 -18.19 22.48
N GLY A 447 -19.13 -19.27 22.08
CA GLY A 447 -19.18 -20.53 22.79
C GLY A 447 -20.57 -21.19 22.74
N GLY A 448 -20.88 -22.06 23.69
CA GLY A 448 -22.22 -22.65 23.87
C GLY A 448 -23.11 -21.83 24.82
N GLY A 449 -24.41 -22.06 24.80
CA GLY A 449 -25.34 -21.47 25.76
C GLY A 449 -26.42 -20.58 25.17
N ALA A 450 -27.23 -19.96 26.06
CA ALA A 450 -28.39 -19.17 25.69
C ALA A 450 -28.05 -17.95 24.80
N ALA A 451 -26.94 -17.28 25.05
CA ALA A 451 -26.52 -16.14 24.27
C ALA A 451 -26.31 -16.49 22.78
N ARG A 452 -25.59 -17.59 22.49
CA ARG A 452 -25.38 -18.08 21.13
C ARG A 452 -26.67 -18.52 20.46
N GLN A 453 -27.55 -19.22 21.21
CA GLN A 453 -28.85 -19.66 20.69
C GLN A 453 -29.73 -18.48 20.28
N HIS A 454 -29.81 -17.44 21.11
CA HIS A 454 -30.53 -16.21 20.80
C HIS A 454 -29.89 -15.46 19.61
N ALA A 455 -28.57 -15.37 19.56
CA ALA A 455 -27.88 -14.73 18.45
C ALA A 455 -28.17 -15.45 17.11
N ARG A 456 -28.07 -16.77 17.06
CA ARG A 456 -28.42 -17.59 15.86
C ARG A 456 -29.89 -17.42 15.46
N LEU A 457 -30.83 -17.44 16.44
CA LEU A 457 -32.23 -17.19 16.13
C LEU A 457 -32.45 -15.78 15.58
N GLY A 458 -31.69 -14.78 16.06
CA GLY A 458 -31.65 -13.43 15.51
C GLY A 458 -31.25 -13.42 14.02
N VAL A 459 -30.18 -14.13 13.64
CA VAL A 459 -29.77 -14.29 12.22
C VAL A 459 -30.88 -14.89 11.38
N LEU A 460 -31.47 -16.03 11.83
CA LEU A 460 -32.54 -16.71 11.08
C LEU A 460 -33.76 -15.83 10.87
N LEU A 461 -34.13 -15.03 11.88
CA LEU A 461 -35.23 -14.09 11.78
C LEU A 461 -34.92 -12.93 10.84
N THR A 462 -33.69 -12.43 10.86
CA THR A 462 -33.23 -11.39 9.93
C THR A 462 -33.32 -11.87 8.49
N LEU A 463 -32.81 -13.07 8.20
CA LEU A 463 -32.85 -13.67 6.85
C LEU A 463 -34.29 -13.91 6.34
N ARG A 464 -35.26 -14.02 7.26
CA ARG A 464 -36.69 -14.16 6.94
C ARG A 464 -37.45 -12.83 6.94
N GLY A 465 -36.75 -11.68 7.04
CA GLY A 465 -37.35 -10.36 7.07
C GLY A 465 -38.09 -9.99 8.37
N HIS A 466 -38.01 -10.83 9.44
CA HIS A 466 -38.65 -10.57 10.72
C HIS A 466 -37.80 -9.67 11.62
N LEU A 467 -37.53 -8.39 11.18
CA LEU A 467 -36.57 -7.49 11.78
C LEU A 467 -36.83 -7.18 13.26
N GLY A 468 -38.08 -6.90 13.63
CA GLY A 468 -38.47 -6.64 15.03
C GLY A 468 -38.24 -7.83 15.97
N PRO A 469 -38.71 -9.03 15.64
CA PRO A 469 -38.36 -10.26 16.36
C PRO A 469 -36.87 -10.56 16.41
N ALA A 470 -36.13 -10.33 15.32
CA ALA A 470 -34.66 -10.48 15.26
C ALA A 470 -33.97 -9.58 16.29
N ALA A 471 -34.32 -8.29 16.31
CA ALA A 471 -33.76 -7.35 17.28
C ALA A 471 -34.00 -7.78 18.72
N ARG A 472 -35.20 -8.28 19.04
CA ARG A 472 -35.50 -8.83 20.38
C ARG A 472 -34.63 -10.04 20.73
N GLN A 473 -34.29 -10.89 19.77
CA GLN A 473 -33.41 -12.03 20.02
C GLN A 473 -31.96 -11.59 20.26
N TYR A 474 -31.45 -10.65 19.52
CA TYR A 474 -30.11 -10.09 19.77
C TYR A 474 -30.03 -9.36 21.13
N GLU A 475 -31.08 -8.65 21.54
CA GLU A 475 -31.15 -8.06 22.89
C GLU A 475 -31.11 -9.16 23.98
N LYS A 476 -31.84 -10.27 23.80
CA LYS A 476 -31.77 -11.40 24.72
C LYS A 476 -30.38 -12.03 24.76
N ALA A 477 -29.69 -12.13 23.61
CA ALA A 477 -28.32 -12.60 23.57
C ALA A 477 -27.37 -11.71 24.40
N ARG A 478 -27.50 -10.38 24.28
CA ARG A 478 -26.74 -9.41 25.08
C ARG A 478 -27.03 -9.45 26.57
N ALA A 479 -28.28 -9.77 26.93
CA ALA A 479 -28.71 -9.89 28.34
C ALA A 479 -28.31 -11.22 28.98
N ALA A 480 -28.12 -12.27 28.20
CA ALA A 480 -27.85 -13.62 28.69
C ALA A 480 -26.43 -13.81 29.25
N ASP A 481 -25.46 -13.05 28.79
CA ASP A 481 -24.07 -13.11 29.28
C ASP A 481 -23.43 -11.72 29.24
N ALA A 482 -22.90 -11.27 30.37
CA ALA A 482 -22.24 -9.97 30.49
C ALA A 482 -21.02 -9.84 29.54
N ARG A 483 -20.31 -10.95 29.24
CA ARG A 483 -19.17 -10.98 28.30
C ARG A 483 -19.60 -10.79 26.85
N VAL A 484 -20.88 -11.09 26.53
CA VAL A 484 -21.46 -10.97 25.19
C VAL A 484 -22.14 -9.62 24.99
N ARG A 485 -22.42 -8.89 26.07
CA ARG A 485 -23.12 -7.59 26.01
C ARG A 485 -22.46 -6.61 25.03
N ASP A 486 -21.13 -6.54 25.04
CA ASP A 486 -20.33 -5.61 24.24
C ASP A 486 -19.60 -6.33 23.09
N ASP A 487 -20.08 -7.53 22.70
CA ASP A 487 -19.55 -8.24 21.56
C ASP A 487 -19.74 -7.40 20.28
N PRO A 488 -18.68 -7.08 19.54
CA PRO A 488 -18.74 -6.15 18.42
C PRO A 488 -19.57 -6.68 17.24
N LYS A 489 -19.55 -8.00 16.97
CA LYS A 489 -20.36 -8.60 15.89
C LYS A 489 -21.84 -8.55 16.21
N LEU A 490 -22.20 -8.80 17.47
CA LEU A 490 -23.58 -8.71 17.92
C LEU A 490 -24.06 -7.24 17.94
N ALA A 491 -23.22 -6.31 18.39
CA ALA A 491 -23.48 -4.88 18.36
C ALA A 491 -23.72 -4.39 16.92
N ARG A 492 -22.88 -4.79 15.97
CA ARG A 492 -23.04 -4.48 14.55
C ARG A 492 -24.42 -4.92 14.04
N ARG A 493 -24.77 -6.21 14.17
CA ARG A 493 -26.04 -6.75 13.66
C ARG A 493 -27.26 -6.06 14.28
N LEU A 494 -27.22 -5.83 15.57
CA LEU A 494 -28.33 -5.15 16.26
C LEU A 494 -28.41 -3.66 15.86
N GLY A 495 -27.28 -2.99 15.69
CA GLY A 495 -27.22 -1.60 15.21
C GLY A 495 -27.79 -1.44 13.81
N GLU A 496 -27.38 -2.31 12.87
CA GLU A 496 -27.92 -2.36 11.50
C GLU A 496 -29.43 -2.59 11.50
N LEU A 497 -29.92 -3.53 12.32
CA LEU A 497 -31.36 -3.78 12.48
C LEU A 497 -32.12 -2.57 13.04
N TYR A 498 -31.56 -1.84 14.00
CA TYR A 498 -32.20 -0.64 14.53
C TYR A 498 -32.29 0.47 13.49
N LEU A 499 -31.31 0.59 12.60
CA LEU A 499 -31.42 1.52 11.46
C LEU A 499 -32.58 1.12 10.54
N GLN A 500 -32.69 -0.16 10.16
CA GLN A 500 -33.78 -0.66 9.32
C GLN A 500 -35.15 -0.51 9.98
N LEU A 501 -35.21 -0.56 11.31
CA LEU A 501 -36.43 -0.34 12.10
C LEU A 501 -36.76 1.13 12.38
N GLY A 502 -36.01 2.08 11.81
CA GLY A 502 -36.21 3.52 12.04
C GLY A 502 -35.87 3.98 13.47
N LYS A 503 -34.91 3.32 14.13
CA LYS A 503 -34.50 3.61 15.52
C LYS A 503 -33.02 4.06 15.60
N PRO A 504 -32.63 5.14 14.91
CA PRO A 504 -31.23 5.53 14.79
C PRO A 504 -30.56 5.86 16.12
N ALA A 505 -31.29 6.46 17.08
CA ALA A 505 -30.76 6.75 18.42
C ALA A 505 -30.29 5.48 19.18
N ARG A 506 -30.93 4.33 18.94
CA ARG A 506 -30.51 3.04 19.49
C ARG A 506 -29.37 2.41 18.71
N ALA A 507 -29.25 2.71 17.43
CA ALA A 507 -28.21 2.19 16.55
C ALA A 507 -26.83 2.82 16.83
N VAL A 508 -26.76 4.14 17.06
CA VAL A 508 -25.49 4.88 17.23
C VAL A 508 -24.53 4.24 18.22
N PRO A 509 -24.88 3.96 19.50
CA PRO A 509 -23.91 3.42 20.45
C PRO A 509 -23.44 2.00 20.08
N LEU A 510 -24.27 1.22 19.39
CA LEU A 510 -23.97 -0.13 18.97
C LEU A 510 -22.99 -0.12 17.77
N LEU A 511 -23.29 0.71 16.76
CA LEU A 511 -22.43 0.84 15.57
C LEU A 511 -21.07 1.45 15.92
N ARG A 512 -21.04 2.43 16.83
CA ARG A 512 -19.80 2.99 17.36
C ARG A 512 -18.96 1.93 18.06
N ARG A 513 -19.57 1.14 18.96
CA ARG A 513 -18.87 0.04 19.64
C ARG A 513 -18.31 -1.00 18.67
N ALA A 514 -19.07 -1.34 17.63
CA ALA A 514 -18.58 -2.24 16.59
C ALA A 514 -17.45 -1.63 15.77
N GLY A 515 -17.50 -0.33 15.45
CA GLY A 515 -16.48 0.41 14.71
C GLY A 515 -15.17 0.60 15.48
N GLU A 516 -15.18 0.56 16.81
CA GLU A 516 -13.96 0.53 17.64
C GLU A 516 -13.17 -0.77 17.48
N ASP A 517 -13.85 -1.89 17.18
CA ASP A 517 -13.24 -3.20 16.98
C ASP A 517 -12.75 -3.40 15.54
N ASP A 518 -13.50 -2.88 14.55
CA ASP A 518 -13.16 -2.95 13.13
C ASP A 518 -13.33 -1.56 12.46
N PRO A 519 -12.36 -0.66 12.66
CA PRO A 519 -12.45 0.72 12.16
C PRO A 519 -12.37 0.81 10.63
N GLU A 520 -11.84 -0.20 9.96
CA GLU A 520 -11.70 -0.25 8.50
C GLU A 520 -12.87 -0.94 7.79
N GLN A 521 -13.95 -1.24 8.51
CA GLN A 521 -15.16 -1.80 7.88
C GLN A 521 -16.03 -0.68 7.28
N PRO A 522 -16.05 -0.50 5.94
CA PRO A 522 -16.68 0.66 5.33
C PRO A 522 -18.20 0.67 5.50
N ASN A 523 -18.85 -0.48 5.38
CA ASN A 523 -20.30 -0.59 5.57
C ASN A 523 -20.73 -0.24 7.00
N LEU A 524 -19.90 -0.60 7.99
CA LEU A 524 -20.15 -0.28 9.40
C LEU A 524 -19.99 1.23 9.65
N ALA A 525 -18.94 1.83 9.11
CA ALA A 525 -18.70 3.26 9.20
C ALA A 525 -19.81 4.07 8.48
N ALA A 526 -20.27 3.61 7.31
CA ALA A 526 -21.40 4.21 6.60
C ALA A 526 -22.71 4.09 7.39
N ALA A 527 -22.97 2.93 8.01
CA ALA A 527 -24.14 2.73 8.87
C ALA A 527 -24.11 3.64 10.11
N GLU A 528 -22.95 3.79 10.76
CA GLU A 528 -22.77 4.74 11.87
C GLU A 528 -23.02 6.19 11.41
N GLY A 529 -22.45 6.59 10.27
CA GLY A 529 -22.65 7.91 9.71
C GLY A 529 -24.12 8.20 9.39
N ARG A 530 -24.83 7.26 8.80
CA ARG A 530 -26.27 7.34 8.56
C ARG A 530 -27.07 7.47 9.86
N ALA A 531 -26.74 6.68 10.88
CA ALA A 531 -27.40 6.76 12.18
C ALA A 531 -27.21 8.13 12.83
N LEU A 532 -25.98 8.65 12.82
CA LEU A 532 -25.63 9.98 13.34
C LEU A 532 -26.36 11.09 12.60
N ARG A 533 -26.40 11.04 11.26
CA ARG A 533 -27.17 12.00 10.44
C ARG A 533 -28.66 11.99 10.82
N LEU A 534 -29.27 10.80 10.97
CA LEU A 534 -30.68 10.67 11.30
C LEU A 534 -31.03 11.16 12.71
N VAL A 535 -30.07 11.22 13.64
CA VAL A 535 -30.28 11.84 14.97
C VAL A 535 -29.87 13.31 15.03
N GLY A 536 -29.39 13.89 13.91
CA GLY A 536 -29.03 15.30 13.80
C GLY A 536 -27.57 15.62 14.13
N ASP A 537 -26.73 14.63 14.46
CA ASP A 537 -25.29 14.82 14.65
C ASP A 537 -24.57 14.82 13.29
N LEU A 538 -24.68 15.95 12.57
CA LEU A 538 -24.08 16.09 11.24
C LEU A 538 -22.55 16.10 11.27
N ALA A 539 -21.94 16.59 12.35
CA ALA A 539 -20.48 16.61 12.50
C ALA A 539 -19.94 15.18 12.70
N GLY A 540 -20.53 14.42 13.60
CA GLY A 540 -20.20 13.01 13.79
C GLY A 540 -20.47 12.17 12.55
N ALA A 541 -21.56 12.45 11.82
CA ALA A 541 -21.89 11.79 10.56
C ALA A 541 -20.81 11.99 9.51
N ARG A 542 -20.32 13.22 9.30
CA ARG A 542 -19.22 13.50 8.36
C ARG A 542 -17.96 12.69 8.69
N VAL A 543 -17.58 12.63 9.96
CA VAL A 543 -16.40 11.86 10.39
C VAL A 543 -16.56 10.36 10.08
N ALA A 544 -17.72 9.78 10.38
CA ALA A 544 -17.97 8.37 10.14
C ALA A 544 -18.05 8.05 8.63
N LEU A 545 -18.74 8.88 7.84
CA LEU A 545 -18.82 8.71 6.38
C LEU A 545 -17.48 8.90 5.69
N ALA A 546 -16.66 9.87 6.11
CA ALA A 546 -15.31 10.04 5.60
C ALA A 546 -14.42 8.81 5.90
N ARG A 547 -14.63 8.13 7.05
CA ARG A 547 -13.96 6.87 7.36
C ARG A 547 -14.37 5.76 6.39
N ALA A 548 -15.66 5.66 6.04
CA ALA A 548 -16.14 4.71 5.04
C ALA A 548 -15.53 4.99 3.65
N LEU A 549 -15.51 6.25 3.24
CA LEU A 549 -14.97 6.69 1.96
C LEU A 549 -13.48 6.35 1.78
N ARG A 550 -12.69 6.49 2.85
CA ARG A 550 -11.26 6.14 2.83
C ARG A 550 -10.98 4.67 2.63
N VAL A 551 -11.95 3.79 2.85
CA VAL A 551 -11.80 2.35 2.70
C VAL A 551 -12.44 1.86 1.41
N ASN A 552 -13.69 2.24 1.16
CA ASN A 552 -14.41 1.86 -0.05
C ASN A 552 -15.33 2.99 -0.54
N PRO A 553 -14.91 3.76 -1.53
CA PRO A 553 -15.73 4.82 -2.12
C PRO A 553 -16.82 4.31 -3.08
N PHE A 554 -16.87 3.01 -3.40
CA PHE A 554 -17.80 2.43 -4.36
C PHE A 554 -19.13 1.95 -3.74
N ILE A 555 -19.51 2.51 -2.59
CA ILE A 555 -20.78 2.22 -1.92
C ILE A 555 -21.79 3.34 -2.28
N PRO A 556 -22.78 3.11 -3.18
CA PRO A 556 -23.68 4.19 -3.63
C PRO A 556 -24.45 4.86 -2.50
N ALA A 557 -24.91 4.08 -1.53
CA ALA A 557 -25.63 4.59 -0.35
C ALA A 557 -24.76 5.53 0.53
N LEU A 558 -23.43 5.40 0.50
CA LEU A 558 -22.50 6.29 1.18
C LEU A 558 -22.58 7.71 0.59
N HIS A 559 -22.60 7.82 -0.74
CA HIS A 559 -22.68 9.10 -1.42
C HIS A 559 -24.01 9.82 -1.18
N CYS A 560 -25.11 9.06 -1.05
CA CYS A 560 -26.40 9.61 -0.66
C CYS A 560 -26.37 10.26 0.73
N ASP A 561 -25.69 9.63 1.68
CA ASP A 561 -25.54 10.17 3.03
C ASP A 561 -24.53 11.35 3.06
N LEU A 562 -23.43 11.27 2.29
CA LEU A 562 -22.45 12.37 2.14
C LEU A 562 -23.10 13.62 1.56
N ALA A 563 -23.91 13.48 0.51
CA ALA A 563 -24.63 14.61 -0.09
C ALA A 563 -25.51 15.38 0.91
N GLN A 564 -26.06 14.69 1.92
CA GLN A 564 -26.92 15.29 2.94
C GLN A 564 -26.15 15.96 4.09
N VAL A 565 -24.86 15.68 4.23
CA VAL A 565 -24.01 16.27 5.27
C VAL A 565 -22.93 17.19 4.70
N ALA A 566 -22.81 17.29 3.37
CA ALA A 566 -21.91 18.20 2.69
C ALA A 566 -22.22 19.66 3.06
N THR A 567 -21.17 20.45 3.24
CA THR A 567 -21.29 21.89 3.54
C THR A 567 -20.95 22.77 2.32
N ASP A 568 -20.20 22.21 1.36
CA ASP A 568 -19.88 22.87 0.10
C ASP A 568 -20.87 22.45 -0.99
N PRO A 569 -21.45 23.38 -1.76
CA PRO A 569 -22.40 23.07 -2.83
C PRO A 569 -21.81 22.18 -3.94
N THR A 570 -20.53 22.36 -4.25
CA THR A 570 -19.83 21.56 -5.28
C THR A 570 -19.69 20.11 -4.83
N GLU A 571 -19.28 19.90 -3.57
CA GLU A 571 -19.24 18.59 -2.94
C GLU A 571 -20.63 17.96 -2.93
N GLN A 572 -21.65 18.72 -2.49
CA GLN A 572 -23.02 18.22 -2.46
C GLN A 572 -23.49 17.75 -3.84
N GLN A 573 -23.24 18.53 -4.90
CA GLN A 573 -23.66 18.17 -6.26
C GLN A 573 -22.93 16.91 -6.74
N ARG A 574 -21.63 16.79 -6.48
CA ARG A 574 -20.84 15.60 -6.80
C ARG A 574 -21.41 14.36 -6.14
N GLU A 575 -21.62 14.43 -4.82
CA GLU A 575 -22.13 13.29 -4.04
C GLU A 575 -23.56 12.92 -4.46
N GLN A 576 -24.39 13.89 -4.84
CA GLN A 576 -25.72 13.63 -5.39
C GLN A 576 -25.68 12.92 -6.74
N GLY A 577 -24.70 13.23 -7.59
CA GLY A 577 -24.44 12.51 -8.84
C GLY A 577 -24.13 11.03 -8.57
N LEU A 578 -23.19 10.77 -7.70
CA LEU A 578 -22.74 9.41 -7.34
C LEU A 578 -23.81 8.61 -6.56
N CYS A 579 -24.74 9.27 -5.89
CA CYS A 579 -25.87 8.61 -5.20
C CYS A 579 -26.86 7.95 -6.18
N ARG A 580 -26.90 8.37 -7.44
CA ARG A 580 -27.88 7.90 -8.45
C ARG A 580 -27.34 6.79 -9.34
N GLU A 581 -26.06 6.59 -9.32
CA GLU A 581 -25.37 5.52 -10.05
C GLU A 581 -25.30 4.22 -9.21
#